data_313a6dc365ded645598e022034fa8475
#
_entry.id   313a6dc365ded645598e022034fa8475
#
_cell.length_a   1.000
_cell.length_b   1.000
_cell.length_c   1.000
_cell.angle_alpha   90.00
_cell.angle_beta   90.00
_cell.angle_gamma   90.00
#
_symmetry.space_group_name_H-M   'P 1'
#
loop_
_entity.id
_entity.type
_entity.pdbx_description
1 polymer ?
#
loop_
_entity_poly.entity_id
_entity_poly.type
_entity_poly.pdbx_seq_one_letter_code
_entity_poly.pdbx_strand_id
1 'polypeptide(L)'
;MEKANLDWNNLGFSYIKTPFRYISYWRDGKWEEGTLTDNNQLTISEGSPALHYGQQCFEGLKAYQCADGSVNLFRPDENAKRLQKSCARLLMPQVPVETFVSACQEVVKANLAYLPPYGTGGTLYLRPYMIGVGDNIGVAPAKEYIFSIFCVPVGSYFKNGLAPTNFIVSD
;
A
#
# COMPACT_ATOMS: atom_id res chain seq x y z
N MET A 1 11.73 10.05 -18.53
CA MET A 1 12.41 9.36 -17.41
C MET A 1 12.76 7.96 -17.88
N GLU A 2 13.99 7.52 -17.68
CA GLU A 2 14.43 6.18 -18.02
C GLU A 2 13.72 5.15 -17.13
N LYS A 3 13.27 4.04 -17.72
CA LYS A 3 12.61 2.96 -17.01
C LYS A 3 13.63 2.05 -16.33
N ALA A 4 13.26 1.45 -15.20
CA ALA A 4 14.08 0.45 -14.53
C ALA A 4 14.33 -0.75 -15.45
N ASN A 5 15.51 -1.37 -15.31
CA ASN A 5 15.89 -2.54 -16.11
C ASN A 5 15.16 -3.79 -15.57
N LEU A 6 13.92 -4.00 -16.01
CA LEU A 6 13.07 -5.13 -15.66
C LEU A 6 12.50 -5.79 -16.92
N ASP A 7 12.25 -7.09 -16.84
CA ASP A 7 11.50 -7.80 -17.89
C ASP A 7 10.00 -7.50 -17.74
N TRP A 8 9.55 -6.42 -18.38
CA TRP A 8 8.19 -5.90 -18.29
C TRP A 8 7.12 -6.88 -18.80
N ASN A 9 7.47 -7.77 -19.71
CA ASN A 9 6.53 -8.73 -20.28
C ASN A 9 6.41 -10.01 -19.45
N ASN A 10 7.27 -10.19 -18.47
CA ASN A 10 7.31 -11.40 -17.62
C ASN A 10 7.28 -11.06 -16.13
N LEU A 11 6.60 -9.96 -15.77
CA LEU A 11 6.38 -9.61 -14.37
C LEU A 11 5.44 -10.63 -13.71
N GLY A 12 5.85 -11.15 -12.56
CA GLY A 12 5.01 -11.93 -11.66
C GLY A 12 4.31 -11.04 -10.61
N PHE A 13 3.95 -11.65 -9.49
CA PHE A 13 3.40 -10.97 -8.31
C PHE A 13 4.37 -11.14 -7.11
N SER A 14 5.66 -10.92 -7.36
CA SER A 14 6.73 -11.02 -6.35
C SER A 14 7.14 -9.64 -5.86
N TYR A 15 7.67 -9.58 -4.63
CA TYR A 15 8.19 -8.33 -4.09
C TYR A 15 9.44 -7.89 -4.86
N ILE A 16 9.35 -6.74 -5.52
CA ILE A 16 10.46 -6.02 -6.15
C ILE A 16 10.62 -4.70 -5.40
N LYS A 17 11.79 -4.50 -4.79
CA LYS A 17 12.06 -3.25 -4.06
C LYS A 17 12.05 -2.07 -5.02
N THR A 18 11.19 -1.09 -4.74
CA THR A 18 11.20 0.22 -5.39
C THR A 18 11.95 1.25 -4.53
N PRO A 19 12.47 2.34 -5.11
CA PRO A 19 13.28 3.31 -4.38
C PRO A 19 12.57 3.95 -3.20
N PHE A 20 11.32 4.38 -3.36
CA PHE A 20 10.65 5.21 -2.36
C PHE A 20 9.34 4.62 -1.88
N ARG A 21 9.00 4.93 -0.63
CA ARG A 21 7.72 4.69 0.04
C ARG A 21 7.33 5.90 0.84
N TYR A 22 6.05 6.02 1.14
CA TYR A 22 5.52 7.03 2.04
C TYR A 22 5.38 6.44 3.44
N ILE A 23 5.67 7.23 4.48
CA ILE A 23 5.48 6.87 5.88
C ILE A 23 4.98 8.08 6.69
N SER A 24 4.02 7.85 7.56
CA SER A 24 3.51 8.80 8.55
C SER A 24 3.24 8.06 9.85
N TYR A 25 3.39 8.75 10.97
CA TYR A 25 3.18 8.22 12.30
C TYR A 25 1.98 8.89 12.97
N TRP A 26 1.23 8.10 13.71
CA TRP A 26 0.24 8.60 14.66
C TRP A 26 0.82 8.50 16.06
N ARG A 27 0.99 9.65 16.70
CA ARG A 27 1.48 9.78 18.07
C ARG A 27 0.77 10.91 18.78
N ASP A 28 0.62 10.82 20.08
CA ASP A 28 0.00 11.85 20.90
C ASP A 28 -1.37 12.32 20.38
N GLY A 29 -2.17 11.38 19.85
CA GLY A 29 -3.51 11.65 19.36
C GLY A 29 -3.61 12.37 18.01
N LYS A 30 -2.54 12.45 17.24
CA LYS A 30 -2.52 13.13 15.93
C LYS A 30 -1.61 12.45 14.91
N TRP A 31 -1.88 12.69 13.64
CA TRP A 31 -0.98 12.34 12.54
C TRP A 31 0.18 13.33 12.48
N GLU A 32 1.41 12.82 12.40
CA GLU A 32 2.58 13.58 12.00
C GLU A 32 2.57 13.80 10.48
N GLU A 33 3.29 14.80 10.00
CA GLU A 33 3.49 15.00 8.57
C GLU A 33 4.21 13.79 7.97
N GLY A 34 3.61 13.22 6.93
CA GLY A 34 4.19 12.07 6.26
C GLY A 34 5.28 12.46 5.27
N THR A 35 6.21 11.56 5.02
CA THR A 35 7.37 11.80 4.15
C THR A 35 7.64 10.62 3.23
N LEU A 36 8.31 10.89 2.11
CA LEU A 36 8.93 9.86 1.29
C LEU A 36 10.26 9.42 1.90
N THR A 37 10.52 8.12 1.93
CA THR A 37 11.78 7.54 2.40
C THR A 37 12.22 6.38 1.49
N ASP A 38 13.52 6.16 1.38
CA ASP A 38 14.14 5.01 0.69
C ASP A 38 14.38 3.81 1.62
N ASN A 39 14.22 4.02 2.93
CA ASN A 39 14.34 2.95 3.92
C ASN A 39 13.12 2.02 3.86
N ASN A 40 13.31 0.76 3.51
CA ASN A 40 12.26 -0.28 3.46
C ASN A 40 12.19 -1.16 4.70
N GLN A 41 12.89 -0.81 5.74
CA GLN A 41 12.86 -1.49 7.01
C GLN A 41 12.01 -0.70 8.02
N LEU A 42 11.24 -1.42 8.81
CA LEU A 42 10.52 -0.85 9.94
C LEU A 42 11.14 -1.40 11.23
N THR A 43 11.51 -0.49 12.13
CA THR A 43 11.88 -0.86 13.49
C THR A 43 10.67 -0.64 14.38
N ILE A 44 10.16 -1.70 14.99
CA ILE A 44 9.01 -1.67 15.90
C ILE A 44 9.37 -2.40 17.19
N SER A 45 8.67 -2.07 18.27
CA SER A 45 8.83 -2.78 19.56
C SER A 45 8.41 -4.24 19.44
N GLU A 46 9.08 -5.12 20.18
CA GLU A 46 8.63 -6.51 20.33
C GLU A 46 7.23 -6.64 20.94
N GLY A 47 6.80 -5.65 21.73
CA GLY A 47 5.46 -5.56 22.30
C GLY A 47 4.41 -4.96 21.37
N SER A 48 4.70 -4.74 20.09
CA SER A 48 3.77 -4.11 19.14
C SER A 48 2.49 -4.93 18.95
N PRO A 49 1.30 -4.33 19.08
CA PRO A 49 0.01 -5.04 18.91
C PRO A 49 -0.16 -5.67 17.53
N ALA A 50 0.50 -5.15 16.50
CA ALA A 50 0.51 -5.78 15.18
C ALA A 50 1.11 -7.20 15.20
N LEU A 51 2.11 -7.47 16.07
CA LEU A 51 2.79 -8.76 16.16
C LEU A 51 1.97 -9.80 16.95
N HIS A 52 1.27 -9.37 17.99
CA HIS A 52 0.63 -10.27 18.95
C HIS A 52 -0.87 -10.42 18.73
N TYR A 53 -1.54 -9.35 18.31
CA TYR A 53 -2.99 -9.30 18.18
C TYR A 53 -3.46 -9.02 16.75
N GLY A 54 -2.52 -8.93 15.79
CA GLY A 54 -2.85 -8.67 14.39
C GLY A 54 -3.54 -7.32 14.18
N GLN A 55 -3.27 -6.30 15.03
CA GLN A 55 -3.86 -4.96 14.88
C GLN A 55 -3.23 -4.25 13.69
N GLN A 56 -3.70 -4.63 12.51
CA GLN A 56 -3.24 -4.11 11.22
C GLN A 56 -4.30 -4.29 10.14
N CYS A 57 -4.26 -3.44 9.13
CA CYS A 57 -5.08 -3.60 7.93
C CYS A 57 -4.36 -2.98 6.74
N PHE A 58 -4.75 -3.36 5.53
CA PHE A 58 -4.16 -2.83 4.31
C PHE A 58 -5.17 -2.67 3.19
N GLU A 59 -4.74 -1.92 2.18
CA GLU A 59 -5.43 -1.74 0.93
C GLU A 59 -4.57 -2.16 -0.25
N GLY A 60 -5.20 -2.36 -1.39
CA GLY A 60 -4.52 -2.62 -2.65
C GLY A 60 -5.16 -1.84 -3.78
N LEU A 61 -4.37 -1.03 -4.47
CA LEU A 61 -4.76 -0.33 -5.67
C LEU A 61 -3.61 -0.28 -6.67
N LYS A 62 -3.89 0.15 -7.89
CA LYS A 62 -2.92 0.11 -8.98
C LYS A 62 -2.82 1.45 -9.68
N ALA A 63 -1.59 1.81 -10.08
CA ALA A 63 -1.36 2.87 -11.04
C ALA A 63 -1.11 2.28 -12.42
N TYR A 64 -1.64 2.94 -13.43
CA TYR A 64 -1.61 2.51 -14.82
C TYR A 64 -0.96 3.58 -15.69
N GLN A 65 -0.07 3.19 -16.59
CA GLN A 65 0.37 4.06 -17.67
C GLN A 65 -0.64 3.96 -18.81
N CYS A 66 -1.14 5.11 -19.28
CA CYS A 66 -2.09 5.20 -20.40
C CYS A 66 -1.36 5.33 -21.74
N ALA A 67 -2.08 5.15 -22.85
CA ALA A 67 -1.51 5.24 -24.19
C ALA A 67 -0.92 6.62 -24.52
N ASP A 68 -1.48 7.68 -23.94
CA ASP A 68 -1.00 9.06 -24.06
C ASP A 68 0.19 9.40 -23.15
N GLY A 69 0.69 8.42 -22.40
CA GLY A 69 1.78 8.59 -21.44
C GLY A 69 1.35 9.12 -20.07
N SER A 70 0.07 9.47 -19.88
CA SER A 70 -0.44 9.84 -18.56
C SER A 70 -0.44 8.66 -17.58
N VAL A 71 -0.54 8.97 -16.29
CA VAL A 71 -0.56 7.97 -15.22
C VAL A 71 -1.82 8.16 -14.39
N ASN A 72 -2.60 7.10 -14.25
CA ASN A 72 -3.87 7.13 -13.56
C ASN A 72 -3.92 6.18 -12.37
N LEU A 73 -4.54 6.63 -11.28
CA LEU A 73 -5.05 5.84 -10.17
C LEU A 73 -6.57 5.71 -10.30
N PHE A 74 -7.10 4.51 -10.18
CA PHE A 74 -8.55 4.30 -10.29
C PHE A 74 -9.20 4.41 -8.92
N ARG A 75 -10.00 5.46 -8.71
CA ARG A 75 -10.82 5.72 -7.51
C ARG A 75 -10.08 5.51 -6.18
N PRO A 76 -8.91 6.14 -5.95
CA PRO A 76 -8.14 5.94 -4.73
C PRO A 76 -8.88 6.42 -3.47
N ASP A 77 -9.84 7.34 -3.61
CA ASP A 77 -10.74 7.80 -2.54
C ASP A 77 -11.59 6.67 -1.97
N GLU A 78 -12.06 5.73 -2.78
CA GLU A 78 -12.83 4.59 -2.31
C GLU A 78 -11.96 3.59 -1.53
N ASN A 79 -10.69 3.42 -1.92
CA ASN A 79 -9.72 2.66 -1.13
C ASN A 79 -9.47 3.34 0.22
N ALA A 80 -9.32 4.68 0.23
CA ALA A 80 -9.17 5.44 1.48
C ALA A 80 -10.35 5.24 2.42
N LYS A 81 -11.59 5.38 1.93
CA LYS A 81 -12.82 5.17 2.71
C LYS A 81 -12.93 3.74 3.25
N ARG A 82 -12.50 2.72 2.48
CA ARG A 82 -12.48 1.33 2.92
C ARG A 82 -11.41 1.09 3.98
N LEU A 83 -10.22 1.69 3.84
CA LEU A 83 -9.20 1.67 4.89
C LEU A 83 -9.71 2.29 6.19
N GLN A 84 -10.41 3.43 6.11
CA GLN A 84 -11.03 4.08 7.28
C GLN A 84 -12.02 3.15 7.99
N LYS A 85 -12.89 2.43 7.24
CA LYS A 85 -13.81 1.44 7.80
C LYS A 85 -13.06 0.29 8.50
N SER A 86 -11.99 -0.20 7.89
CA SER A 86 -11.14 -1.25 8.48
C SER A 86 -10.46 -0.75 9.76
N CYS A 87 -9.90 0.46 9.74
CA CYS A 87 -9.31 1.09 10.92
C CYS A 87 -10.34 1.26 12.05
N ALA A 88 -11.52 1.77 11.74
CA ALA A 88 -12.59 1.93 12.74
C ALA A 88 -12.97 0.60 13.39
N ARG A 89 -13.05 -0.49 12.61
CA ARG A 89 -13.35 -1.84 13.12
C ARG A 89 -12.31 -2.34 14.12
N LEU A 90 -11.04 -1.97 13.91
CA LEU A 90 -9.89 -2.38 14.74
C LEU A 90 -9.50 -1.32 15.77
N LEU A 91 -10.34 -0.30 15.99
CA LEU A 91 -10.09 0.82 16.91
C LEU A 91 -8.76 1.55 16.62
N MET A 92 -8.42 1.67 15.36
CA MET A 92 -7.24 2.41 14.89
C MET A 92 -7.64 3.80 14.38
N PRO A 93 -6.75 4.81 14.45
CA PRO A 93 -7.02 6.13 13.89
C PRO A 93 -7.22 6.08 12.38
N GLN A 94 -8.12 6.92 11.88
CA GLN A 94 -8.40 6.99 10.45
C GLN A 94 -7.44 7.96 9.77
N VAL A 95 -6.90 7.54 8.60
CA VAL A 95 -6.15 8.44 7.72
C VAL A 95 -7.15 9.28 6.94
N PRO A 96 -7.01 10.62 6.88
CA PRO A 96 -7.87 11.46 6.03
C PRO A 96 -7.80 11.03 4.55
N VAL A 97 -8.93 11.10 3.86
CA VAL A 97 -9.02 10.68 2.45
C VAL A 97 -8.03 11.44 1.57
N GLU A 98 -7.93 12.75 1.77
CA GLU A 98 -7.02 13.63 1.03
C GLU A 98 -5.55 13.24 1.25
N THR A 99 -5.18 12.94 2.49
CA THR A 99 -3.83 12.48 2.85
C THR A 99 -3.51 11.14 2.18
N PHE A 100 -4.45 10.20 2.20
CA PHE A 100 -4.26 8.90 1.54
C PHE A 100 -4.06 9.08 0.03
N VAL A 101 -4.90 9.88 -0.63
CA VAL A 101 -4.83 10.10 -2.08
C VAL A 101 -3.53 10.82 -2.46
N SER A 102 -3.16 11.88 -1.73
CA SER A 102 -1.89 12.61 -1.94
C SER A 102 -0.69 11.68 -1.77
N ALA A 103 -0.64 10.90 -0.69
CA ALA A 103 0.43 9.94 -0.44
C ALA A 103 0.57 8.89 -1.56
N CYS A 104 -0.56 8.37 -2.09
CA CYS A 104 -0.53 7.47 -3.25
C CYS A 104 0.07 8.14 -4.48
N GLN A 105 -0.29 9.40 -4.76
CA GLN A 105 0.25 10.16 -5.89
C GLN A 105 1.76 10.41 -5.73
N GLU A 106 2.20 10.77 -4.53
CA GLU A 106 3.63 10.99 -4.22
C GLU A 106 4.46 9.72 -4.43
N VAL A 107 4.00 8.57 -3.92
CA VAL A 107 4.66 7.28 -4.11
C VAL A 107 4.76 6.94 -5.59
N VAL A 108 3.69 7.13 -6.37
CA VAL A 108 3.70 6.87 -7.82
C VAL A 108 4.70 7.79 -8.52
N LYS A 109 4.66 9.10 -8.24
CA LYS A 109 5.58 10.09 -8.84
C LYS A 109 7.04 9.77 -8.54
N ALA A 110 7.35 9.40 -7.31
CA ALA A 110 8.72 9.06 -6.89
C ALA A 110 9.25 7.76 -7.52
N ASN A 111 8.35 6.87 -7.98
CA ASN A 111 8.70 5.55 -8.52
C ASN A 111 8.31 5.36 -9.99
N LEU A 112 8.15 6.44 -10.78
CA LEU A 112 7.74 6.37 -12.19
C LEU A 112 8.63 5.50 -13.07
N ALA A 113 9.92 5.35 -12.73
CA ALA A 113 10.83 4.44 -13.41
C ALA A 113 10.39 2.98 -13.30
N TYR A 114 9.65 2.63 -12.24
CA TYR A 114 9.15 1.28 -11.97
C TYR A 114 7.69 1.06 -12.41
N LEU A 115 7.05 2.06 -13.00
CA LEU A 115 5.72 1.91 -13.58
C LEU A 115 5.83 1.15 -14.91
N PRO A 116 5.19 -0.04 -15.06
CA PRO A 116 5.24 -0.79 -16.31
C PRO A 116 4.74 0.02 -17.49
N PRO A 117 5.41 -0.07 -18.66
CA PRO A 117 4.98 0.64 -19.87
C PRO A 117 3.59 0.20 -20.34
N TYR A 118 2.88 1.13 -20.99
CA TYR A 118 1.61 0.81 -21.66
C TYR A 118 1.80 -0.34 -22.66
N GLY A 119 0.83 -1.24 -22.71
CA GLY A 119 0.84 -2.40 -23.62
C GLY A 119 1.49 -3.66 -23.07
N THR A 120 2.25 -3.60 -21.96
CA THR A 120 2.85 -4.80 -21.33
C THR A 120 1.86 -5.60 -20.47
N GLY A 121 0.67 -5.04 -20.17
CA GLY A 121 -0.28 -5.63 -19.24
C GLY A 121 0.13 -5.51 -17.75
N GLY A 122 1.33 -5.04 -17.46
CA GLY A 122 1.82 -4.77 -16.11
C GLY A 122 1.23 -3.49 -15.52
N THR A 123 1.30 -3.38 -14.20
CA THR A 123 0.82 -2.22 -13.43
C THR A 123 1.73 -1.97 -12.24
N LEU A 124 1.74 -0.76 -11.71
CA LEU A 124 2.38 -0.48 -10.43
C LEU A 124 1.36 -0.69 -9.31
N TYR A 125 1.50 -1.78 -8.56
CA TYR A 125 0.65 -2.10 -7.41
C TYR A 125 1.09 -1.29 -6.19
N LEU A 126 0.16 -0.59 -5.55
CA LEU A 126 0.37 0.11 -4.30
C LEU A 126 -0.21 -0.68 -3.14
N ARG A 127 0.54 -0.74 -2.04
CA ARG A 127 0.13 -1.35 -0.78
C ARG A 127 0.10 -0.31 0.35
N PRO A 128 -1.00 0.46 0.50
CA PRO A 128 -1.24 1.22 1.72
C PRO A 128 -1.54 0.26 2.88
N TYR A 129 -0.96 0.53 4.05
CA TYR A 129 -1.23 -0.29 5.23
C TYR A 129 -1.13 0.53 6.52
N MET A 130 -1.83 0.03 7.54
CA MET A 130 -1.86 0.55 8.90
C MET A 130 -1.45 -0.54 9.86
N ILE A 131 -0.55 -0.23 10.80
CA ILE A 131 -0.13 -1.14 11.87
C ILE A 131 -0.10 -0.43 13.21
N GLY A 132 -0.57 -1.13 14.26
CA GLY A 132 -0.42 -0.71 15.65
C GLY A 132 0.97 -1.05 16.15
N VAL A 133 1.69 -0.04 16.66
CA VAL A 133 3.08 -0.16 17.13
C VAL A 133 3.20 0.38 18.56
N GLY A 134 4.43 0.37 19.09
CA GLY A 134 4.69 0.79 20.45
C GLY A 134 4.57 -0.36 21.47
N ASP A 135 4.86 -0.05 22.71
CA ASP A 135 4.92 -1.03 23.79
C ASP A 135 3.52 -1.35 24.34
N ASN A 136 3.11 -2.59 24.22
CA ASN A 136 1.86 -3.09 24.78
C ASN A 136 1.99 -4.59 25.08
N ILE A 137 1.38 -5.05 26.17
CA ILE A 137 1.27 -6.47 26.49
C ILE A 137 -0.18 -6.94 26.65
N GLY A 138 -1.09 -6.04 26.97
CA GLY A 138 -2.49 -6.34 27.16
C GLY A 138 -3.29 -6.28 25.86
N VAL A 139 -4.49 -6.88 25.83
CA VAL A 139 -5.43 -6.78 24.72
C VAL A 139 -6.08 -5.39 24.77
N ALA A 140 -5.44 -4.42 24.16
CA ALA A 140 -5.91 -3.04 24.03
C ALA A 140 -5.41 -2.44 22.72
N PRO A 141 -6.10 -1.41 22.18
CA PRO A 141 -5.62 -0.69 21.02
C PRO A 141 -4.23 -0.10 21.26
N ALA A 142 -3.40 -0.09 20.25
CA ALA A 142 -2.10 0.57 20.31
C ALA A 142 -2.25 2.07 20.63
N LYS A 143 -1.22 2.66 21.18
CA LYS A 143 -1.12 4.11 21.39
C LYS A 143 -0.46 4.84 20.23
N GLU A 144 0.33 4.10 19.44
CA GLU A 144 1.04 4.60 18.28
C GLU A 144 0.73 3.74 17.07
N TYR A 145 0.71 4.37 15.89
CA TYR A 145 0.45 3.67 14.62
C TYR A 145 1.36 4.18 13.52
N ILE A 146 1.60 3.31 12.54
CA ILE A 146 2.28 3.67 11.30
C ILE A 146 1.28 3.52 10.15
N PHE A 147 1.15 4.57 9.35
CA PHE A 147 0.58 4.51 8.01
C PHE A 147 1.70 4.56 6.99
N SER A 148 1.77 3.58 6.09
CA SER A 148 2.79 3.57 5.06
C SER A 148 2.24 3.04 3.74
N ILE A 149 2.84 3.48 2.63
CA ILE A 149 2.54 3.02 1.28
C ILE A 149 3.83 2.66 0.59
N PHE A 150 3.96 1.42 0.14
CA PHE A 150 4.98 1.04 -0.82
C PHE A 150 4.34 0.60 -2.14
N CYS A 151 5.12 0.52 -3.21
CA CYS A 151 4.64 0.04 -4.49
C CYS A 151 5.57 -1.02 -5.08
N VAL A 152 5.02 -1.84 -5.98
CA VAL A 152 5.73 -2.94 -6.65
C VAL A 152 5.23 -3.05 -8.09
N PRO A 153 6.10 -3.11 -9.11
CA PRO A 153 5.68 -3.45 -10.46
C PRO A 153 5.22 -4.90 -10.50
N VAL A 154 4.02 -5.14 -11.04
CA VAL A 154 3.40 -6.47 -11.11
C VAL A 154 2.81 -6.74 -12.48
N GLY A 155 2.81 -8.01 -12.88
CA GLY A 155 2.10 -8.51 -14.03
C GLY A 155 0.63 -8.83 -13.74
N SER A 156 0.00 -9.63 -14.61
CA SER A 156 -1.36 -10.12 -14.39
C SER A 156 -1.41 -11.01 -13.14
N TYR A 157 -2.41 -10.77 -12.29
CA TYR A 157 -2.65 -11.62 -11.11
C TYR A 157 -3.11 -13.02 -11.50
N PHE A 158 -3.96 -13.12 -12.53
CA PHE A 158 -4.45 -14.39 -13.04
C PHE A 158 -3.61 -14.83 -14.25
N LYS A 159 -2.94 -15.97 -14.14
CA LYS A 159 -2.10 -16.53 -15.23
C LYS A 159 -2.89 -16.84 -16.51
N ASN A 160 -4.18 -17.17 -16.38
CA ASN A 160 -5.06 -17.52 -17.47
C ASN A 160 -5.92 -16.33 -17.95
N GLY A 161 -5.56 -15.10 -17.61
CA GLY A 161 -6.34 -13.90 -17.96
C GLY A 161 -7.72 -13.87 -17.28
N LEU A 162 -8.73 -13.36 -17.99
CA LEU A 162 -10.11 -13.26 -17.52
C LEU A 162 -10.84 -14.61 -17.69
N ALA A 163 -10.41 -15.64 -16.96
CA ALA A 163 -11.05 -16.95 -16.92
C ALA A 163 -11.96 -17.07 -15.69
N PRO A 164 -13.10 -17.76 -15.77
CA PRO A 164 -13.93 -18.07 -14.61
C PRO A 164 -13.14 -18.85 -13.55
N THR A 165 -13.36 -18.51 -12.27
CA THR A 165 -12.74 -19.19 -11.13
C THR A 165 -13.83 -19.75 -10.22
N ASN A 166 -13.62 -20.96 -9.72
CA ASN A 166 -14.54 -21.59 -8.79
C ASN A 166 -14.27 -21.10 -7.36
N PHE A 167 -15.33 -20.78 -6.64
CA PHE A 167 -15.29 -20.46 -5.21
C PHE A 167 -16.13 -21.49 -4.44
N ILE A 168 -15.65 -21.89 -3.29
CA ILE A 168 -16.39 -22.72 -2.35
C ILE A 168 -16.85 -21.83 -1.21
N VAL A 169 -18.16 -21.83 -0.97
CA VAL A 169 -18.74 -21.19 0.22
C VAL A 169 -18.67 -22.22 1.34
N SER A 170 -17.96 -21.91 2.43
CA SER A 170 -17.99 -22.71 3.64
C SER A 170 -19.14 -22.23 4.53
N ASP A 171 -19.79 -23.18 5.19
CA ASP A 171 -20.80 -22.93 6.22
C ASP A 171 -20.21 -22.21 7.45
#